data_731a6c6d60a10731d294ec449dec6b85
#
_entry.id   731a6c6d60a10731d294ec449dec6b85
#
_cell.length_a   1.000
_cell.length_b   1.000
_cell.length_c   1.000
_cell.angle_alpha   90.00
_cell.angle_beta   90.00
_cell.angle_gamma   90.00
#
_symmetry.space_group_name_H-M   'P 1'
#
loop_
_entity.id
_entity.type
_entity.pdbx_description
1 polymer ?
#
loop_
_entity_poly.entity_id
_entity_poly.type
_entity_poly.pdbx_seq_one_letter_code
_entity_poly.pdbx_strand_id
1 'polypeptide(L)'
;ILPAACGRLDLRPLVEHNTSPLTTAFMTPVDHAGCKTGITAGERAETIRRLAKSDSKPEDFVRPGHVYPLVAMEGGVLRRAGHTEAAVDLARMAGLTPAGVLCEILNSSGDRATRDELFDLAQKHGL
;
A
#
# COMPACT_ATOMS: atom_id res chain seq x y z
N ILE A 1 2.55 -3.75 2.63
CA ILE A 1 2.39 -5.12 3.17
C ILE A 1 3.74 -5.74 3.49
N LEU A 2 3.74 -6.83 4.27
CA LEU A 2 4.97 -7.57 4.63
C LEU A 2 5.45 -8.49 3.48
N PRO A 3 6.77 -8.81 3.42
CA PRO A 3 7.33 -9.77 2.47
C PRO A 3 6.63 -11.14 2.48
N ALA A 4 6.28 -11.64 3.67
CA ALA A 4 5.57 -12.92 3.81
C ALA A 4 4.20 -12.93 3.10
N ALA A 5 3.47 -11.79 3.08
CA ALA A 5 2.23 -11.67 2.34
C ALA A 5 2.47 -11.71 0.82
N CYS A 6 3.56 -11.11 0.35
CA CYS A 6 3.92 -11.18 -1.08
C CYS A 6 4.22 -12.61 -1.52
N GLY A 7 5.02 -13.35 -0.75
CA GLY A 7 5.31 -14.77 -1.03
C GLY A 7 4.03 -15.63 -1.05
N ARG A 8 3.15 -15.46 -0.06
CA ARG A 8 1.89 -16.19 0.03
C ARG A 8 0.96 -15.92 -1.15
N LEU A 9 0.94 -14.68 -1.66
CA LEU A 9 0.05 -14.24 -2.74
C LEU A 9 0.71 -14.30 -4.13
N ASP A 10 1.90 -14.85 -4.26
CA ASP A 10 2.72 -14.87 -5.49
C ASP A 10 2.80 -13.47 -6.16
N LEU A 11 3.03 -12.45 -5.34
CA LEU A 11 3.26 -11.09 -5.83
C LEU A 11 4.74 -10.93 -6.17
N ARG A 12 5.03 -10.65 -7.43
CA ARG A 12 6.39 -10.47 -7.95
C ARG A 12 6.76 -8.99 -8.03
N PRO A 13 8.05 -8.65 -7.96
CA PRO A 13 8.50 -7.30 -8.24
C PRO A 13 7.96 -6.80 -9.58
N LEU A 14 7.56 -5.53 -9.62
CA LEU A 14 7.02 -4.88 -10.84
C LEU A 14 8.08 -4.82 -11.95
N VAL A 15 9.34 -4.70 -11.57
CA VAL A 15 10.49 -4.65 -12.49
C VAL A 15 11.59 -5.56 -11.99
N GLU A 16 12.34 -6.15 -12.91
CA GLU A 16 13.52 -6.99 -12.58
C GLU A 16 14.65 -6.14 -11.99
N HIS A 17 14.83 -4.92 -12.54
CA HIS A 17 15.87 -4.00 -12.09
C HIS A 17 15.24 -2.67 -11.66
N ASN A 18 15.22 -2.44 -10.33
CA ASN A 18 14.67 -1.23 -9.75
C ASN A 18 15.69 -0.09 -9.81
N THR A 19 15.42 0.93 -10.63
CA THR A 19 16.25 2.12 -10.80
C THR A 19 15.74 3.33 -10.04
N SER A 20 14.67 3.17 -9.21
CA SER A 20 14.13 4.30 -8.46
C SER A 20 15.11 4.79 -7.39
N PRO A 21 15.30 6.11 -7.20
CA PRO A 21 16.26 6.65 -6.24
C PRO A 21 16.04 6.17 -4.81
N LEU A 22 14.80 5.91 -4.43
CA LEU A 22 14.41 5.44 -3.10
C LEU A 22 14.22 3.93 -3.03
N THR A 23 14.52 3.21 -4.10
CA THR A 23 14.36 1.75 -4.22
C THR A 23 13.00 1.23 -3.74
N THR A 24 11.94 2.02 -3.97
CA THR A 24 10.57 1.66 -3.54
C THR A 24 10.14 0.34 -4.17
N ALA A 25 9.84 -0.64 -3.35
CA ALA A 25 9.59 -2.01 -3.77
C ALA A 25 8.13 -2.21 -4.22
N PHE A 26 7.81 -1.73 -5.42
CA PHE A 26 6.53 -2.00 -6.08
C PHE A 26 6.44 -3.45 -6.53
N MET A 27 5.30 -4.07 -6.27
CA MET A 27 4.94 -5.39 -6.79
C MET A 27 4.02 -5.25 -8.00
N THR A 28 3.89 -6.32 -8.76
CA THR A 28 2.91 -6.42 -9.86
C THR A 28 1.53 -5.98 -9.37
N PRO A 29 0.87 -5.04 -10.06
CA PRO A 29 -0.45 -4.56 -9.67
C PRO A 29 -1.49 -5.66 -9.84
N VAL A 30 -2.47 -5.67 -8.95
CA VAL A 30 -3.52 -6.69 -8.92
C VAL A 30 -4.90 -6.08 -8.74
N ASP A 31 -5.93 -6.84 -9.14
CA ASP A 31 -7.33 -6.64 -8.75
C ASP A 31 -7.87 -7.93 -8.16
N HIS A 32 -8.84 -7.83 -7.25
CA HIS A 32 -9.57 -9.01 -6.77
C HIS A 32 -10.38 -9.62 -7.91
N ALA A 33 -10.30 -10.94 -8.06
CA ALA A 33 -10.92 -11.67 -9.17
C ALA A 33 -12.45 -11.50 -9.26
N GLY A 34 -13.12 -11.12 -8.18
CA GLY A 34 -14.55 -10.82 -8.15
C GLY A 34 -14.91 -9.40 -8.62
N CYS A 35 -13.95 -8.54 -8.93
CA CYS A 35 -14.20 -7.20 -9.46
C CYS A 35 -14.59 -7.26 -10.93
N LYS A 36 -15.35 -6.26 -11.40
CA LYS A 36 -15.71 -6.12 -12.84
C LYS A 36 -14.58 -5.44 -13.60
N THR A 37 -14.24 -4.21 -13.18
CA THR A 37 -13.21 -3.39 -13.82
C THR A 37 -11.97 -3.21 -12.94
N GLY A 38 -12.10 -3.35 -11.62
CA GLY A 38 -11.04 -3.13 -10.63
C GLY A 38 -10.74 -1.66 -10.31
N ILE A 39 -11.21 -0.70 -11.13
CA ILE A 39 -10.80 0.71 -11.03
C ILE A 39 -11.67 1.54 -10.08
N THR A 40 -12.92 1.16 -9.83
CA THR A 40 -13.79 1.94 -8.95
C THR A 40 -13.26 1.98 -7.51
N ALA A 41 -13.59 3.02 -6.75
CA ALA A 41 -13.15 3.12 -5.35
C ALA A 41 -13.57 1.88 -4.52
N GLY A 42 -14.80 1.38 -4.75
CA GLY A 42 -15.30 0.19 -4.08
C GLY A 42 -14.51 -1.07 -4.43
N GLU A 43 -14.20 -1.28 -5.71
CA GLU A 43 -13.44 -2.44 -6.17
C GLU A 43 -11.98 -2.40 -5.69
N ARG A 44 -11.35 -1.21 -5.73
CA ARG A 44 -10.00 -1.04 -5.15
C ARG A 44 -9.99 -1.32 -3.65
N ALA A 45 -11.01 -0.83 -2.92
CA ALA A 45 -11.15 -1.10 -1.49
C ALA A 45 -11.32 -2.60 -1.21
N GLU A 46 -12.10 -3.33 -2.04
CA GLU A 46 -12.22 -4.79 -1.90
C GLU A 46 -10.90 -5.50 -2.18
N THR A 47 -10.19 -5.13 -3.25
CA THR A 47 -8.86 -5.66 -3.56
C THR A 47 -7.89 -5.45 -2.39
N ILE A 48 -7.87 -4.25 -1.79
CA ILE A 48 -7.02 -3.93 -0.63
C ILE A 48 -7.38 -4.79 0.58
N ARG A 49 -8.67 -4.94 0.89
CA ARG A 49 -9.12 -5.81 1.99
C ARG A 49 -8.67 -7.25 1.78
N ARG A 50 -8.79 -7.76 0.55
CA ARG A 50 -8.35 -9.12 0.22
C ARG A 50 -6.84 -9.28 0.32
N LEU A 51 -6.05 -8.31 -0.12
CA LEU A 51 -4.59 -8.33 0.05
C LEU A 51 -4.16 -8.42 1.53
N ALA A 52 -4.92 -7.80 2.43
CA ALA A 52 -4.65 -7.80 3.87
C ALA A 52 -5.09 -9.09 4.59
N LYS A 53 -6.02 -9.88 4.03
CA LYS A 53 -6.52 -11.10 4.67
C LYS A 53 -5.50 -12.23 4.66
N SER A 54 -5.40 -12.95 5.78
CA SER A 54 -4.47 -14.07 5.96
C SER A 54 -4.85 -15.32 5.15
N ASP A 55 -6.14 -15.49 4.85
CA ASP A 55 -6.70 -16.64 4.13
C ASP A 55 -6.77 -16.45 2.62
N SER A 56 -6.43 -15.26 2.11
CA SER A 56 -6.38 -14.99 0.67
C SER A 56 -5.27 -15.78 -0.02
N LYS A 57 -5.55 -16.20 -1.24
CA LYS A 57 -4.70 -17.05 -2.10
C LYS A 57 -4.33 -16.32 -3.39
N PRO A 58 -3.31 -16.78 -4.13
CA PRO A 58 -2.94 -16.18 -5.42
C PRO A 58 -4.09 -16.11 -6.43
N GLU A 59 -4.97 -17.12 -6.43
CA GLU A 59 -6.10 -17.23 -7.34
C GLU A 59 -7.22 -16.20 -7.08
N ASP A 60 -7.21 -15.57 -5.89
CA ASP A 60 -8.15 -14.51 -5.55
C ASP A 60 -7.85 -13.20 -6.32
N PHE A 61 -6.74 -13.16 -7.06
CA PHE A 61 -6.28 -11.96 -7.74
C PHE A 61 -5.99 -12.18 -9.21
N VAL A 62 -6.41 -11.22 -10.05
CA VAL A 62 -6.00 -11.11 -11.45
C VAL A 62 -4.82 -10.16 -11.60
N ARG A 63 -4.01 -10.38 -12.62
CA ARG A 63 -2.79 -9.63 -12.96
C ARG A 63 -2.76 -9.33 -14.45
N PRO A 64 -2.46 -8.09 -14.88
CA PRO A 64 -2.27 -6.90 -14.04
C PRO A 64 -3.59 -6.37 -13.48
N GLY A 65 -3.51 -5.41 -12.55
CA GLY A 65 -4.67 -4.75 -11.94
C GLY A 65 -4.40 -3.28 -11.65
N HIS A 66 -5.23 -2.68 -10.79
CA HIS A 66 -5.18 -1.25 -10.48
C HIS A 66 -4.65 -0.93 -9.07
N VAL A 67 -4.48 -1.94 -8.22
CA VAL A 67 -3.89 -1.77 -6.88
C VAL A 67 -2.44 -2.21 -6.93
N TYR A 68 -1.53 -1.30 -6.55
CA TYR A 68 -0.08 -1.52 -6.54
C TYR A 68 0.39 -1.84 -5.12
N PRO A 69 0.68 -3.11 -4.78
CA PRO A 69 1.24 -3.44 -3.49
C PRO A 69 2.68 -2.92 -3.37
N LEU A 70 3.02 -2.43 -2.19
CA LEU A 70 4.37 -2.05 -1.79
C LEU A 70 4.85 -2.99 -0.68
N VAL A 71 6.09 -3.44 -0.77
CA VAL A 71 6.69 -4.29 0.26
C VAL A 71 7.47 -3.45 1.25
N ALA A 72 7.09 -3.53 2.53
CA ALA A 72 7.85 -2.95 3.62
C ALA A 72 9.12 -3.75 3.86
N MET A 73 10.22 -3.05 4.15
CA MET A 73 11.48 -3.69 4.51
C MET A 73 11.37 -4.37 5.88
N GLU A 74 11.94 -5.57 5.99
CA GLU A 74 12.06 -6.24 7.28
C GLU A 74 12.82 -5.37 8.28
N GLY A 75 12.30 -5.27 9.52
CA GLY A 75 12.82 -4.36 10.54
C GLY A 75 12.11 -2.99 10.57
N GLY A 76 11.17 -2.74 9.66
CA GLY A 76 10.28 -1.57 9.68
C GLY A 76 11.02 -0.25 9.57
N VAL A 77 10.49 0.79 10.23
CA VAL A 77 11.03 2.16 10.19
C VAL A 77 12.45 2.28 10.73
N LEU A 78 12.88 1.36 11.57
CA LEU A 78 14.26 1.33 12.08
C LEU A 78 15.26 0.87 11.00
N ARG A 79 14.80 0.16 10.00
CA ARG A 79 15.62 -0.28 8.87
C ARG A 79 15.54 0.66 7.69
N ARG A 80 14.35 1.16 7.38
CA ARG A 80 14.07 2.14 6.32
C ARG A 80 13.04 3.14 6.82
N ALA A 81 13.42 4.39 6.99
CA ALA A 81 12.54 5.47 7.43
C ALA A 81 11.61 5.92 6.28
N GLY A 82 10.73 5.03 5.83
CA GLY A 82 9.79 5.26 4.73
C GLY A 82 8.33 5.13 5.16
N HIS A 83 7.44 5.79 4.40
CA HIS A 83 5.99 5.72 4.64
C HIS A 83 5.45 4.28 4.56
N THR A 84 6.03 3.45 3.71
CA THR A 84 5.66 2.03 3.56
C THR A 84 5.87 1.26 4.86
N GLU A 85 7.05 1.43 5.47
CA GLU A 85 7.40 0.82 6.74
C GLU A 85 6.55 1.40 7.88
N ALA A 86 6.37 2.73 7.90
CA ALA A 86 5.56 3.40 8.91
C ALA A 86 4.11 2.91 8.90
N ALA A 87 3.48 2.75 7.74
CA ALA A 87 2.12 2.26 7.63
C ALA A 87 1.97 0.84 8.19
N VAL A 88 2.94 -0.04 7.94
CA VAL A 88 2.94 -1.42 8.45
C VAL A 88 3.19 -1.46 9.95
N ASP A 89 4.15 -0.67 10.45
CA ASP A 89 4.49 -0.64 11.87
C ASP A 89 3.34 -0.04 12.70
N LEU A 90 2.72 1.04 12.25
CA LEU A 90 1.54 1.63 12.91
C LEU A 90 0.38 0.64 12.97
N ALA A 91 0.09 -0.07 11.88
CA ALA A 91 -0.95 -1.11 11.89
C ALA A 91 -0.63 -2.22 12.91
N ARG A 92 0.63 -2.68 12.96
CA ARG A 92 1.09 -3.68 13.92
C ARG A 92 0.97 -3.19 15.36
N MET A 93 1.40 -1.97 15.66
CA MET A 93 1.31 -1.36 17.00
C MET A 93 -0.14 -1.19 17.46
N ALA A 94 -1.06 -0.97 16.53
CA ALA A 94 -2.49 -0.91 16.79
C ALA A 94 -3.16 -2.30 16.94
N GLY A 95 -2.41 -3.40 16.87
CA GLY A 95 -2.95 -4.77 16.95
C GLY A 95 -3.74 -5.19 15.70
N LEU A 96 -3.55 -4.48 14.58
CA LEU A 96 -4.21 -4.76 13.31
C LEU A 96 -3.32 -5.62 12.39
N THR A 97 -3.91 -6.12 11.30
CA THR A 97 -3.14 -6.75 10.23
C THR A 97 -2.04 -5.80 9.74
N PRO A 98 -0.77 -6.24 9.64
CA PRO A 98 0.35 -5.38 9.26
C PRO A 98 0.31 -5.03 7.76
N ALA A 99 -0.68 -4.24 7.41
CA ALA A 99 -0.93 -3.70 6.08
C ALA A 99 -1.56 -2.32 6.22
N GLY A 100 -1.19 -1.38 5.36
CA GLY A 100 -1.75 -0.03 5.34
C GLY A 100 -1.93 0.47 3.92
N VAL A 101 -2.78 1.47 3.75
CA VAL A 101 -2.98 2.17 2.48
C VAL A 101 -2.20 3.47 2.53
N LEU A 102 -1.50 3.78 1.45
CA LEU A 102 -0.79 5.04 1.28
C LEU A 102 -1.48 5.89 0.22
N CYS A 103 -1.67 7.16 0.52
CA CYS A 103 -2.18 8.14 -0.43
C CYS A 103 -1.53 9.48 -0.15
N GLU A 104 -0.85 10.04 -1.15
CA GLU A 104 -0.27 11.39 -1.03
C GLU A 104 -1.38 12.43 -1.00
N ILE A 105 -1.27 13.38 -0.07
CA ILE A 105 -2.14 14.55 0.00
C ILE A 105 -1.52 15.65 -0.84
N LEU A 106 -2.25 16.09 -1.85
CA LEU A 106 -1.84 17.16 -2.74
C LEU A 106 -2.49 18.48 -2.30
N ASN A 107 -1.77 19.58 -2.46
CA ASN A 107 -2.32 20.92 -2.28
C ASN A 107 -3.07 21.40 -3.52
N SER A 108 -3.59 22.62 -3.48
CA SER A 108 -4.36 23.22 -4.59
C SER A 108 -3.55 23.45 -5.88
N SER A 109 -2.21 23.47 -5.78
CA SER A 109 -1.30 23.59 -6.94
C SER A 109 -1.01 22.25 -7.59
N GLY A 110 -1.41 21.14 -6.96
CA GLY A 110 -1.09 19.77 -7.40
C GLY A 110 0.25 19.27 -6.88
N ASP A 111 0.95 20.04 -6.06
CA ASP A 111 2.16 19.62 -5.36
C ASP A 111 1.83 18.83 -4.10
N ARG A 112 2.80 18.15 -3.52
CA ARG A 112 2.63 17.51 -2.21
C ARG A 112 2.34 18.58 -1.16
N ALA A 113 1.29 18.37 -0.36
CA ALA A 113 0.95 19.28 0.72
C ALA A 113 2.14 19.44 1.68
N THR A 114 2.40 20.68 2.09
CA THR A 114 3.40 21.01 3.09
C THR A 114 2.96 20.54 4.48
N ARG A 115 3.90 20.52 5.42
CA ARG A 115 3.59 20.16 6.81
C ARG A 115 2.50 21.05 7.41
N ASP A 116 2.56 22.36 7.17
CA ASP A 116 1.60 23.31 7.73
C ASP A 116 0.21 23.10 7.13
N GLU A 117 0.11 22.92 5.82
CA GLU A 117 -1.15 22.55 5.14
C GLU A 117 -1.74 21.23 5.68
N LEU A 118 -0.88 20.26 6.03
CA LEU A 118 -1.32 18.99 6.63
C LEU A 118 -1.85 19.18 8.06
N PHE A 119 -1.23 20.06 8.87
CA PHE A 119 -1.75 20.40 10.20
C PHE A 119 -3.09 21.12 10.12
N ASP A 120 -3.25 22.06 9.19
CA ASP A 120 -4.54 22.75 8.96
C ASP A 120 -5.63 21.75 8.56
N LEU A 121 -5.29 20.80 7.66
CA LEU A 121 -6.21 19.76 7.24
C LEU A 121 -6.59 18.83 8.41
N ALA A 122 -5.61 18.40 9.21
CA ALA A 122 -5.84 17.57 10.38
C ALA A 122 -6.76 18.26 11.39
N GLN A 123 -6.50 19.54 11.71
CA GLN A 123 -7.33 20.34 12.61
C GLN A 123 -8.77 20.47 12.09
N LYS A 124 -8.94 20.72 10.79
CA LYS A 124 -10.26 20.84 10.13
C LYS A 124 -11.08 19.55 10.25
N HIS A 125 -10.43 18.39 10.28
CA HIS A 125 -11.08 17.09 10.32
C HIS A 125 -11.02 16.41 11.69
N GLY A 126 -10.47 17.05 12.72
CA GLY A 126 -10.37 16.51 14.07
C GLY A 126 -9.40 15.33 14.18
N LEU A 127 -8.34 15.33 13.42
CA LEU A 127 -7.28 14.30 13.40
C LEU A 127 -6.05 14.74 14.22
#